data_9492ff9ce1e28d4a34bccdba8965f4a5
#
_entry.id   9492ff9ce1e28d4a34bccdba8965f4a5
#
_cell.length_a   1.000
_cell.length_b   1.000
_cell.length_c   1.000
_cell.angle_alpha   90.00
_cell.angle_beta   90.00
_cell.angle_gamma   90.00
#
_symmetry.space_group_name_H-M   'P 1'
#
loop_
_entity.id
_entity.type
_entity.pdbx_description
1 polymer ?
#
loop_
_entity_poly.entity_id
_entity_poly.type
_entity_poly.pdbx_seq_one_letter_code
_entity_poly.pdbx_strand_id
1 'polypeptide(L)'
;LDYALCLTLWELFLSLVLRVNILSTSFWLNVANVAMALGLMCVLEAACLHFFGTTPCKALFGLKLTRSDGSYFGFLDALWRTGRVVVFGLGLMIPLVSLITLILAFQRCSHQVSQPWALDDEGWSDPSGGWTPFFEQKGSVLRVVGYVGCYAAIIVLTMLASLVAATPWHHGSL
;
A
#
# COMPACT_ATOMS: atom_id res chain seq x y z
N LEU A 1 0.60 -2.90 3.17
CA LEU A 1 -0.52 -3.78 2.78
C LEU A 1 -1.11 -3.37 1.42
N ASP A 2 -1.52 -2.11 1.23
CA ASP A 2 -2.12 -1.64 -0.03
C ASP A 2 -1.23 -1.92 -1.25
N TYR A 3 0.09 -1.69 -1.14
CA TYR A 3 1.04 -2.04 -2.21
C TYR A 3 1.04 -3.56 -2.51
N ALA A 4 1.13 -4.39 -1.49
CA ALA A 4 1.15 -5.84 -1.67
C ALA A 4 -0.16 -6.34 -2.31
N LEU A 5 -1.30 -5.77 -1.92
CA LEU A 5 -2.59 -6.06 -2.53
C LEU A 5 -2.62 -5.65 -4.01
N CYS A 6 -2.17 -4.43 -4.33
CA CYS A 6 -2.11 -3.95 -5.72
C CYS A 6 -1.16 -4.80 -6.59
N LEU A 7 0.01 -5.18 -6.05
CA LEU A 7 0.95 -6.04 -6.75
C LEU A 7 0.32 -7.41 -7.05
N THR A 8 -0.29 -8.05 -6.06
CA THR A 8 -0.96 -9.35 -6.24
C THR A 8 -2.08 -9.28 -7.26
N LEU A 9 -2.93 -8.25 -7.21
CA LEU A 9 -4.00 -8.06 -8.18
C LEU A 9 -3.46 -7.82 -9.59
N TRP A 10 -2.38 -7.06 -9.70
CA TRP A 10 -1.69 -6.82 -10.96
C TRP A 10 -1.10 -8.10 -11.54
N GLU A 11 -0.42 -8.90 -10.74
CA GLU A 11 0.14 -10.19 -11.14
C GLU A 11 -0.95 -11.20 -11.54
N LEU A 12 -2.06 -11.24 -10.81
CA LEU A 12 -3.23 -12.03 -11.21
C LEU A 12 -3.80 -11.57 -12.56
N PHE A 13 -3.91 -10.27 -12.78
CA PHE A 13 -4.36 -9.74 -14.06
C PHE A 13 -3.41 -10.14 -15.20
N LEU A 14 -2.10 -10.00 -15.02
CA LEU A 14 -1.11 -10.41 -16.01
C LEU A 14 -1.18 -11.92 -16.32
N SER A 15 -1.30 -12.76 -15.30
CA SER A 15 -1.32 -14.20 -15.46
C SER A 15 -2.63 -14.72 -16.06
N LEU A 16 -3.78 -14.22 -15.61
CA LEU A 16 -5.09 -14.71 -16.02
C LEU A 16 -5.60 -14.09 -17.32
N VAL A 17 -5.40 -12.78 -17.50
CA VAL A 17 -5.92 -12.05 -18.66
C VAL A 17 -4.92 -12.01 -19.81
N LEU A 18 -3.68 -11.60 -19.53
CA LEU A 18 -2.65 -11.49 -20.56
C LEU A 18 -1.85 -12.77 -20.74
N ARG A 19 -2.04 -13.78 -19.87
CA ARG A 19 -1.35 -15.08 -19.92
C ARG A 19 0.18 -14.95 -19.98
N VAL A 20 0.72 -13.92 -19.35
CA VAL A 20 2.15 -13.69 -19.24
C VAL A 20 2.71 -14.55 -18.12
N ASN A 21 3.71 -15.38 -18.42
CA ASN A 21 4.41 -16.13 -17.38
C ASN A 21 5.41 -15.23 -16.65
N ILE A 22 5.03 -14.75 -15.48
CA ILE A 22 5.81 -13.82 -14.67
C ILE A 22 7.10 -14.48 -14.14
N LEU A 23 7.07 -15.81 -13.92
CA LEU A 23 8.21 -16.57 -13.34
C LEU A 23 9.38 -16.77 -14.31
N SER A 24 9.17 -16.62 -15.61
CA SER A 24 10.20 -16.85 -16.65
C SER A 24 10.88 -15.58 -17.12
N THR A 25 10.70 -14.45 -16.45
CA THR A 25 10.97 -13.13 -17.00
C THR A 25 12.37 -12.61 -16.71
N SER A 26 12.86 -11.77 -17.62
CA SER A 26 14.12 -11.06 -17.45
C SER A 26 14.02 -10.03 -16.31
N PHE A 27 15.16 -9.68 -15.72
CA PHE A 27 15.28 -8.66 -14.68
C PHE A 27 14.55 -7.36 -15.01
N TRP A 28 14.66 -6.88 -16.26
CA TRP A 28 14.02 -5.63 -16.70
C TRP A 28 12.50 -5.71 -16.72
N LEU A 29 11.93 -6.86 -17.04
CA LEU A 29 10.48 -7.06 -16.99
C LEU A 29 9.98 -7.08 -15.55
N ASN A 30 10.74 -7.65 -14.62
CA ASN A 30 10.39 -7.58 -13.19
C ASN A 30 10.44 -6.14 -12.65
N VAL A 31 11.46 -5.37 -13.02
CA VAL A 31 11.54 -3.93 -12.66
C VAL A 31 10.34 -3.17 -13.23
N ALA A 32 10.00 -3.38 -14.49
CA ALA A 32 8.84 -2.76 -15.11
C ALA A 32 7.52 -3.16 -14.41
N ASN A 33 7.37 -4.44 -14.05
CA ASN A 33 6.21 -4.95 -13.33
C ASN A 33 6.03 -4.27 -11.96
N VAL A 34 7.10 -4.18 -11.18
CA VAL A 34 7.09 -3.46 -9.88
C VAL A 34 6.77 -1.99 -10.07
N ALA A 35 7.34 -1.32 -11.07
CA ALA A 35 7.07 0.09 -11.35
C ALA A 35 5.61 0.33 -11.75
N MET A 36 5.02 -0.55 -12.57
CA MET A 36 3.61 -0.50 -12.94
C MET A 36 2.70 -0.71 -11.74
N ALA A 37 2.99 -1.68 -10.87
CA ALA A 37 2.24 -1.93 -9.65
C ALA A 37 2.31 -0.73 -8.68
N LEU A 38 3.49 -0.09 -8.54
CA LEU A 38 3.66 1.14 -7.75
C LEU A 38 2.84 2.30 -8.33
N GLY A 39 2.91 2.50 -9.64
CA GLY A 39 2.12 3.55 -10.32
C GLY A 39 0.62 3.34 -10.12
N LEU A 40 0.14 2.11 -10.32
CA LEU A 40 -1.25 1.74 -10.09
C LEU A 40 -1.67 1.98 -8.63
N MET A 41 -0.83 1.56 -7.67
CA MET A 41 -1.07 1.82 -6.25
C MET A 41 -1.19 3.32 -5.96
N CYS A 42 -0.28 4.15 -6.50
CA CYS A 42 -0.32 5.60 -6.27
C CYS A 42 -1.64 6.20 -6.74
N VAL A 43 -2.12 5.83 -7.92
CA VAL A 43 -3.38 6.34 -8.47
C VAL A 43 -4.58 5.84 -7.67
N LEU A 44 -4.61 4.54 -7.35
CA LEU A 44 -5.72 3.94 -6.59
C LEU A 44 -5.76 4.47 -5.15
N GLU A 45 -4.61 4.59 -4.48
CA GLU A 45 -4.56 5.18 -3.13
C GLU A 45 -5.02 6.64 -3.14
N ALA A 46 -4.54 7.44 -4.10
CA ALA A 46 -4.97 8.83 -4.23
C ALA A 46 -6.47 8.95 -4.48
N ALA A 47 -7.04 8.11 -5.35
CA ALA A 47 -8.47 8.07 -5.59
C ALA A 47 -9.25 7.66 -4.33
N CYS A 48 -8.81 6.61 -3.63
CA CYS A 48 -9.45 6.17 -2.40
C CYS A 48 -9.40 7.25 -1.30
N LEU A 49 -8.29 7.94 -1.14
CA LEU A 49 -8.15 9.03 -0.18
C LEU A 49 -9.02 10.25 -0.56
N HIS A 50 -9.15 10.53 -1.85
CA HIS A 50 -9.99 11.62 -2.33
C HIS A 50 -11.49 11.36 -2.10
N PHE A 51 -11.97 10.16 -2.46
CA PHE A 51 -13.41 9.86 -2.40
C PHE A 51 -13.88 9.36 -1.03
N PHE A 52 -13.04 8.60 -0.32
CA PHE A 52 -13.44 7.90 0.89
C PHE A 52 -12.64 8.32 2.15
N GLY A 53 -11.54 9.06 1.96
CA GLY A 53 -10.61 9.38 3.05
C GLY A 53 -9.87 8.18 3.63
N THR A 54 -9.96 7.00 2.98
CA THR A 54 -9.34 5.76 3.46
C THR A 54 -9.01 4.84 2.29
N THR A 55 -8.06 3.93 2.49
CA THR A 55 -7.77 2.84 1.54
C THR A 55 -8.37 1.53 2.05
N PRO A 56 -8.55 0.50 1.19
CA PRO A 56 -9.12 -0.78 1.63
C PRO A 56 -8.43 -1.37 2.86
N CYS A 57 -7.10 -1.35 2.90
CA CYS A 57 -6.37 -1.87 4.05
C CYS A 57 -6.49 -0.96 5.28
N LYS A 58 -6.51 0.35 5.13
CA LYS A 58 -6.73 1.29 6.25
C LYS A 58 -8.16 1.18 6.79
N ALA A 59 -9.15 0.98 5.91
CA ALA A 59 -10.54 0.80 6.29
C ALA A 59 -10.76 -0.42 7.19
N LEU A 60 -10.02 -1.53 6.97
CA LEU A 60 -10.05 -2.71 7.83
C LEU A 60 -9.65 -2.41 9.28
N PHE A 61 -8.84 -1.36 9.49
CA PHE A 61 -8.43 -0.91 10.82
C PHE A 61 -9.28 0.25 11.37
N GLY A 62 -10.34 0.63 10.66
CA GLY A 62 -11.17 1.79 11.01
C GLY A 62 -10.43 3.12 10.91
N LEU A 63 -9.35 3.18 10.12
CA LEU A 63 -8.53 4.36 9.96
C LEU A 63 -9.05 5.21 8.81
N LYS A 64 -9.43 6.43 9.09
CA LYS A 64 -9.88 7.41 8.10
C LYS A 64 -8.99 8.64 8.18
N LEU A 65 -8.44 9.02 7.06
CA LEU A 65 -7.52 10.14 6.94
C LEU A 65 -8.30 11.38 6.49
N THR A 66 -8.24 12.43 7.29
CA THR A 66 -8.91 13.70 6.99
C THR A 66 -8.01 14.87 7.35
N ARG A 67 -8.36 16.05 6.87
CA ARG A 67 -7.81 17.32 7.37
C ARG A 67 -8.42 17.68 8.70
N SER A 68 -7.83 18.67 9.39
CA SER A 68 -8.33 19.20 10.66
C SER A 68 -9.75 19.78 10.57
N ASP A 69 -10.17 20.21 9.40
CA ASP A 69 -11.53 20.70 9.10
C ASP A 69 -12.54 19.58 8.80
N GLY A 70 -12.11 18.31 8.83
CA GLY A 70 -12.94 17.15 8.51
C GLY A 70 -13.10 16.88 7.01
N SER A 71 -12.53 17.70 6.14
CA SER A 71 -12.59 17.51 4.68
C SER A 71 -11.64 16.39 4.22
N TYR A 72 -11.93 15.82 3.04
CA TYR A 72 -11.03 14.89 2.37
C TYR A 72 -9.97 15.64 1.56
N PHE A 73 -8.87 14.96 1.26
CA PHE A 73 -7.80 15.53 0.46
C PHE A 73 -8.23 15.70 -0.99
N GLY A 74 -7.76 16.78 -1.62
CA GLY A 74 -7.82 16.90 -3.08
C GLY A 74 -7.07 15.75 -3.76
N PHE A 75 -7.49 15.35 -4.96
CA PHE A 75 -6.85 14.23 -5.67
C PHE A 75 -5.33 14.46 -5.86
N LEU A 76 -4.94 15.66 -6.23
CA LEU A 76 -3.52 16.01 -6.42
C LEU A 76 -2.74 16.00 -5.11
N ASP A 77 -3.33 16.49 -4.01
CA ASP A 77 -2.72 16.44 -2.68
C ASP A 77 -2.53 15.00 -2.22
N ALA A 78 -3.56 14.17 -2.43
CA ALA A 78 -3.50 12.74 -2.11
C ALA A 78 -2.44 12.03 -2.96
N LEU A 79 -2.34 12.34 -4.25
CA LEU A 79 -1.33 11.78 -5.15
C LEU A 79 0.08 12.20 -4.74
N TRP A 80 0.27 13.49 -4.44
CA TRP A 80 1.55 14.02 -3.96
C TRP A 80 1.97 13.37 -2.65
N ARG A 81 1.03 13.23 -1.71
CA ARG A 81 1.24 12.53 -0.46
C ARG A 81 1.66 11.07 -0.69
N THR A 82 0.93 10.34 -1.52
CA THR A 82 1.25 8.92 -1.80
C THR A 82 2.61 8.79 -2.49
N GLY A 83 2.95 9.68 -3.40
CA GLY A 83 4.29 9.75 -3.98
C GLY A 83 5.38 9.93 -2.93
N ARG A 84 5.17 10.83 -1.96
CA ARG A 84 6.09 11.01 -0.81
C ARG A 84 6.16 9.76 0.06
N VAL A 85 5.06 9.04 0.28
CA VAL A 85 5.07 7.74 1.00
C VAL A 85 5.93 6.71 0.26
N VAL A 86 5.84 6.63 -1.06
CA VAL A 86 6.66 5.71 -1.86
C VAL A 86 8.14 6.03 -1.73
N VAL A 87 8.51 7.31 -1.78
CA VAL A 87 9.91 7.73 -1.70
C VAL A 87 10.45 7.63 -0.27
N PHE A 88 9.78 8.27 0.68
CA PHE A 88 10.28 8.45 2.05
C PHE A 88 9.79 7.38 3.03
N GLY A 89 8.69 6.68 2.73
CA GLY A 89 8.16 5.60 3.55
C GLY A 89 8.60 4.22 3.07
N LEU A 90 8.48 3.95 1.76
CA LEU A 90 8.83 2.66 1.18
C LEU A 90 10.26 2.63 0.60
N GLY A 91 10.98 3.75 0.55
CA GLY A 91 12.34 3.81 0.04
C GLY A 91 12.47 3.31 -1.41
N LEU A 92 11.46 3.61 -2.26
CA LEU A 92 11.35 3.12 -3.65
C LEU A 92 11.44 1.59 -3.76
N MET A 93 11.09 0.85 -2.73
CA MET A 93 11.18 -0.62 -2.63
C MET A 93 12.60 -1.18 -2.75
N ILE A 94 13.63 -0.34 -2.61
CA ILE A 94 15.02 -0.78 -2.54
C ILE A 94 15.29 -1.29 -1.12
N PRO A 95 15.67 -2.57 -0.91
CA PRO A 95 15.69 -3.20 0.44
C PRO A 95 16.47 -2.42 1.49
N LEU A 96 17.69 -1.96 1.17
CA LEU A 96 18.51 -1.18 2.11
C LEU A 96 17.92 0.20 2.39
N VAL A 97 17.40 0.88 1.35
CA VAL A 97 16.79 2.20 1.50
C VAL A 97 15.49 2.07 2.30
N SER A 98 14.68 1.06 2.02
CA SER A 98 13.45 0.76 2.78
C SER A 98 13.73 0.50 4.26
N LEU A 99 14.80 -0.21 4.59
CA LEU A 99 15.18 -0.44 5.98
C LEU A 99 15.56 0.87 6.68
N ILE A 100 16.36 1.72 6.03
CA ILE A 100 16.77 3.02 6.57
C ILE A 100 15.56 3.93 6.77
N THR A 101 14.69 4.04 5.76
CA THR A 101 13.49 4.87 5.85
C THR A 101 12.53 4.38 6.94
N LEU A 102 12.39 3.06 7.12
CA LEU A 102 11.59 2.46 8.18
C LEU A 102 12.13 2.80 9.57
N ILE A 103 13.45 2.70 9.77
CA ILE A 103 14.10 3.06 11.04
C ILE A 103 13.89 4.54 11.35
N LEU A 104 14.10 5.42 10.36
CA LEU A 104 13.89 6.86 10.51
C LEU A 104 12.41 7.20 10.82
N ALA A 105 11.48 6.53 10.13
CA ALA A 105 10.05 6.70 10.38
C ALA A 105 9.67 6.25 11.80
N PHE A 106 10.22 5.13 12.27
CA PHE A 106 10.01 4.64 13.62
C PHE A 106 10.56 5.61 14.67
N GLN A 107 11.78 6.14 14.49
CA GLN A 107 12.36 7.13 15.38
C GLN A 107 11.51 8.40 15.45
N ARG A 108 11.06 8.93 14.30
CA ARG A 108 10.19 10.10 14.25
C ARG A 108 8.86 9.84 14.96
N CYS A 109 8.25 8.69 14.74
CA CYS A 109 7.03 8.28 15.42
C CYS A 109 7.22 8.19 16.94
N SER A 110 8.36 7.63 17.41
CA SER A 110 8.71 7.54 18.83
C SER A 110 8.89 8.92 19.49
N HIS A 111 9.38 9.89 18.74
CA HIS A 111 9.55 11.27 19.21
C HIS A 111 8.34 12.18 18.94
N GLN A 112 7.22 11.63 18.47
CA GLN A 112 6.00 12.37 18.12
C GLN A 112 6.24 13.50 17.11
N VAL A 113 7.17 13.28 16.17
CA VAL A 113 7.47 14.22 15.07
C VAL A 113 6.72 13.80 13.82
N SER A 114 6.20 14.80 13.08
CA SER A 114 5.50 14.54 11.81
C SER A 114 6.37 13.77 10.81
N GLN A 115 5.74 12.88 10.07
CA GLN A 115 6.41 12.10 9.05
C GLN A 115 6.71 12.95 7.80
N PRO A 116 7.78 12.65 7.04
CA PRO A 116 8.16 13.43 5.85
C PRO A 116 7.11 13.44 4.75
N TRP A 117 6.21 12.45 4.74
CA TRP A 117 5.13 12.32 3.77
C TRP A 117 3.80 12.88 4.27
N ALA A 118 3.69 13.23 5.55
CA ALA A 118 2.49 13.84 6.08
C ALA A 118 2.26 15.22 5.44
N LEU A 119 1.02 15.52 5.13
CA LEU A 119 0.58 16.87 4.79
C LEU A 119 0.39 17.69 6.07
N ASP A 120 0.50 18.98 5.92
CA ASP A 120 0.14 19.91 7.00
C ASP A 120 -1.25 19.61 7.47
N ASP A 121 -1.89 19.74 8.37
CA ASP A 121 -3.28 19.43 8.78
C ASP A 121 -3.75 17.97 8.59
N GLU A 122 -2.83 17.00 8.36
CA GLU A 122 -3.18 15.60 8.23
C GLU A 122 -3.42 14.96 9.60
N GLY A 123 -4.51 14.22 9.73
CA GLY A 123 -4.82 13.47 10.94
C GLY A 123 -5.77 12.30 10.69
N TRP A 124 -6.04 11.54 11.73
CA TRP A 124 -6.97 10.43 11.72
C TRP A 124 -8.29 10.84 12.33
N SER A 125 -9.41 10.59 11.63
CA SER A 125 -10.74 10.70 12.23
C SER A 125 -11.19 9.35 12.74
N ASP A 126 -11.65 9.31 13.99
CA ASP A 126 -12.25 8.15 14.61
C ASP A 126 -13.72 8.01 14.18
N PRO A 127 -14.28 6.76 14.12
CA PRO A 127 -15.72 6.57 13.91
C PRO A 127 -16.61 7.29 14.93
N SER A 128 -16.06 7.62 16.11
CA SER A 128 -16.73 8.44 17.13
C SER A 128 -16.75 9.94 16.83
N GLY A 129 -16.13 10.39 15.72
CA GLY A 129 -16.08 11.79 15.30
C GLY A 129 -14.93 12.60 15.90
N GLY A 130 -14.02 11.98 16.66
CA GLY A 130 -12.79 12.63 17.15
C GLY A 130 -11.73 12.70 16.04
N TRP A 131 -11.03 13.83 15.95
CA TRP A 131 -9.86 13.97 15.08
C TRP A 131 -8.58 13.98 15.94
N THR A 132 -7.58 13.19 15.57
CA THR A 132 -6.27 13.15 16.22
C THR A 132 -5.16 13.39 15.19
N PRO A 133 -4.17 14.25 15.50
CA PRO A 133 -3.00 14.40 14.65
C PRO A 133 -2.34 13.06 14.38
N PHE A 134 -1.77 12.90 13.18
CA PHE A 134 -1.19 11.64 12.74
C PHE A 134 -0.13 11.07 13.72
N PHE A 135 0.66 11.92 14.34
CA PHE A 135 1.74 11.54 15.26
C PHE A 135 1.29 11.24 16.69
N GLU A 136 0.05 11.58 17.06
CA GLU A 136 -0.49 11.33 18.43
C GLU A 136 -1.25 10.01 18.56
N GLN A 137 -1.41 9.28 17.46
CA GLN A 137 -2.19 8.06 17.46
C GLN A 137 -1.51 6.94 18.26
N LYS A 138 -2.18 6.43 19.27
CA LYS A 138 -1.72 5.28 20.06
C LYS A 138 -1.92 3.97 19.29
N GLY A 139 -0.86 3.16 19.23
CA GLY A 139 -0.94 1.81 18.69
C GLY A 139 -1.85 0.92 19.55
N SER A 140 -2.63 0.05 18.90
CA SER A 140 -3.42 -0.98 19.55
C SER A 140 -2.87 -2.36 19.18
N VAL A 141 -2.76 -3.26 20.16
CA VAL A 141 -2.33 -4.65 19.94
C VAL A 141 -3.23 -5.33 18.91
N LEU A 142 -4.54 -5.10 18.98
CA LEU A 142 -5.51 -5.66 18.02
C LEU A 142 -5.20 -5.20 16.57
N ARG A 143 -4.80 -3.94 16.38
CA ARG A 143 -4.40 -3.43 15.06
C ARG A 143 -3.13 -4.10 14.55
N VAL A 144 -2.14 -4.35 15.44
CA VAL A 144 -0.91 -5.05 15.08
C VAL A 144 -1.21 -6.50 14.66
N VAL A 145 -2.03 -7.21 15.44
CA VAL A 145 -2.46 -8.58 15.12
C VAL A 145 -3.23 -8.61 13.79
N GLY A 146 -4.15 -7.67 13.59
CA GLY A 146 -4.87 -7.51 12.33
C GLY A 146 -3.93 -7.25 11.14
N TYR A 147 -2.93 -6.38 11.31
CA TYR A 147 -1.91 -6.12 10.28
C TYR A 147 -1.14 -7.39 9.89
N VAL A 148 -0.64 -8.13 10.89
CA VAL A 148 0.10 -9.38 10.67
C VAL A 148 -0.79 -10.42 9.96
N GLY A 149 -2.05 -10.55 10.39
CA GLY A 149 -3.01 -11.45 9.76
C GLY A 149 -3.31 -11.10 8.31
N CYS A 150 -3.56 -9.83 8.00
CA CYS A 150 -3.76 -9.37 6.62
C CYS A 150 -2.51 -9.57 5.76
N TYR A 151 -1.33 -9.31 6.31
CA TYR A 151 -0.07 -9.52 5.58
C TYR A 151 0.16 -11.00 5.26
N ALA A 152 -0.09 -11.89 6.22
CA ALA A 152 -0.03 -13.34 6.01
C ALA A 152 -1.03 -13.80 4.93
N ALA A 153 -2.26 -13.29 4.95
CA ALA A 153 -3.27 -13.61 3.94
C ALA A 153 -2.83 -13.15 2.53
N ILE A 154 -2.22 -11.98 2.39
CA ILE A 154 -1.68 -11.48 1.11
C ILE A 154 -0.54 -12.39 0.63
N ILE A 155 0.38 -12.83 1.51
CA ILE A 155 1.45 -13.75 1.14
C ILE A 155 0.86 -15.07 0.61
N VAL A 156 -0.12 -15.64 1.29
CA VAL A 156 -0.80 -16.88 0.83
C VAL A 156 -1.45 -16.67 -0.53
N LEU A 157 -2.13 -15.54 -0.72
CA LEU A 157 -2.77 -15.20 -1.99
C LEU A 157 -1.74 -15.07 -3.12
N THR A 158 -0.60 -14.43 -2.86
CA THR A 158 0.50 -14.30 -3.83
C THR A 158 1.09 -15.67 -4.19
N MET A 159 1.27 -16.55 -3.20
CA MET A 159 1.74 -17.92 -3.46
C MET A 159 0.76 -18.71 -4.32
N LEU A 160 -0.54 -18.62 -4.03
CA LEU A 160 -1.59 -19.28 -4.83
C LEU A 160 -1.61 -18.72 -6.26
N ALA A 161 -1.49 -17.41 -6.44
CA ALA A 161 -1.41 -16.79 -7.75
C ALA A 161 -0.20 -17.29 -8.56
N SER A 162 0.96 -17.43 -7.90
CA SER A 162 2.18 -17.97 -8.52
C SER A 162 2.01 -19.42 -8.92
N LEU A 163 1.33 -20.24 -8.12
CA LEU A 163 1.01 -21.63 -8.48
C LEU A 163 0.09 -21.72 -9.69
N VAL A 164 -0.95 -20.90 -9.75
CA VAL A 164 -1.86 -20.83 -10.91
C VAL A 164 -1.10 -20.41 -12.17
N ALA A 165 -0.20 -19.42 -12.06
CA ALA A 165 0.61 -18.96 -13.18
C ALA A 165 1.63 -20.02 -13.65
N ALA A 166 2.09 -20.90 -12.76
CA ALA A 166 3.04 -21.97 -13.07
C ALA A 166 2.39 -23.23 -13.69
N THR A 167 1.05 -23.38 -13.59
CA THR A 167 0.37 -24.55 -14.19
C THR A 167 0.41 -24.43 -15.73
N PRO A 168 0.98 -25.42 -16.45
CA PRO A 168 0.95 -25.40 -17.91
C PRO A 168 -0.51 -25.51 -18.36
N TRP A 169 -0.99 -24.48 -19.02
CA TRP A 169 -2.28 -24.53 -19.68
C TRP A 169 -2.14 -25.51 -20.84
N HIS A 170 -2.64 -26.74 -20.67
CA HIS A 170 -2.76 -27.67 -21.77
C HIS A 170 -3.65 -27.03 -22.83
N HIS A 171 -3.05 -26.47 -23.87
CA HIS A 171 -3.76 -26.24 -25.10
C HIS A 171 -4.18 -27.61 -25.58
N GLY A 172 -5.47 -27.95 -25.38
CA GLY A 172 -6.05 -29.09 -26.04
C GLY A 172 -5.80 -28.95 -27.54
N SER A 173 -4.94 -29.82 -28.06
CA SER A 173 -4.82 -30.03 -29.50
C SER A 173 -6.19 -30.47 -30.02
N LEU A 174 -6.91 -29.53 -30.62
CA LEU A 174 -7.98 -29.85 -31.57
C LEU A 174 -7.38 -30.01 -32.95
#